data_dc26bf2d575dea12de7a80e7ba80a45f
#
_entry.id   dc26bf2d575dea12de7a80e7ba80a45f
#
_cell.length_a   1.000
_cell.length_b   1.000
_cell.length_c   1.000
_cell.angle_alpha   90.00
_cell.angle_beta   90.00
_cell.angle_gamma   90.00
#
_symmetry.space_group_name_H-M   'P 1'
#
loop_
_entity.id
_entity.type
_entity.pdbx_description
1 polymer ?
#
loop_
_entity_poly.entity_id
_entity_poly.type
_entity_poly.pdbx_seq_one_letter_code
_entity_poly.pdbx_strand_id
1 'polypeptide(L)'
;YGEVNPEGHVLTDSAQYFADRVSELTGGKVMLEIYPSGQLGDDARCYQSMEMGALDLYRGNSMSLVDSGNPMMSALVLPYVFRDREHFWKVCSSDLGREILDNIQDCTGMIGLAYLDEGARNFFTADRPVRRLEDMKGLKIRVQVASMMGDTVEALGAEAVPIAYAELYTALESGTIDGAENPPVSYYYNKFYKVAPYYVKDRHTYTPGVILVSKITWKNLKKEYQDALVQAAKETQEYNRTAIEEADQKAYEALEKEGVTILEPEDPQAWSQAMEPVYRKYGGEYLDLIEKIRQIR
;
A
#
# COMPACT_ATOMS: atom_id res chain seq x y z
N TYR A 1 3.20 17.55 -2.47
CA TYR A 1 3.09 16.15 -2.05
C TYR A 1 1.84 15.52 -2.67
N GLY A 2 2.01 14.44 -3.45
CA GLY A 2 0.91 13.70 -4.07
C GLY A 2 0.39 12.57 -3.18
N GLU A 3 -0.95 12.40 -3.12
CA GLU A 3 -1.63 11.33 -2.41
C GLU A 3 -2.84 10.82 -3.23
N VAL A 4 -3.01 9.51 -3.33
CA VAL A 4 -4.11 8.92 -4.12
C VAL A 4 -5.43 8.86 -3.36
N ASN A 5 -5.38 8.85 -2.03
CA ASN A 5 -6.58 8.77 -1.20
C ASN A 5 -7.26 10.14 -1.03
N PRO A 6 -8.58 10.17 -0.77
CA PRO A 6 -9.33 11.40 -0.59
C PRO A 6 -9.01 12.06 0.76
N GLU A 7 -9.44 13.31 0.91
CA GLU A 7 -9.43 14.03 2.19
C GLU A 7 -10.17 13.24 3.29
N GLY A 8 -9.65 13.29 4.50
CA GLY A 8 -10.17 12.56 5.65
C GLY A 8 -9.78 11.07 5.69
N HIS A 9 -9.08 10.57 4.68
CA HIS A 9 -8.47 9.24 4.75
C HIS A 9 -7.20 9.31 5.60
N VAL A 10 -6.98 8.32 6.47
CA VAL A 10 -5.85 8.30 7.43
C VAL A 10 -4.47 8.49 6.79
N LEU A 11 -4.27 8.05 5.56
CA LEU A 11 -3.01 8.27 4.83
C LEU A 11 -2.87 9.72 4.35
N THR A 12 -3.98 10.35 3.95
CA THR A 12 -4.00 11.79 3.62
C THR A 12 -3.78 12.65 4.86
N ASP A 13 -4.37 12.24 6.00
CA ASP A 13 -4.14 12.89 7.30
C ASP A 13 -2.67 12.72 7.75
N SER A 14 -2.05 11.56 7.46
CA SER A 14 -0.62 11.34 7.69
C SER A 14 0.25 12.24 6.80
N ALA A 15 -0.16 12.48 5.54
CA ALA A 15 0.54 13.42 4.66
C ALA A 15 0.43 14.85 5.18
N GLN A 16 -0.74 15.25 5.70
CA GLN A 16 -0.92 16.57 6.32
C GLN A 16 -0.08 16.70 7.60
N TYR A 17 -0.08 15.68 8.46
CA TYR A 17 0.79 15.65 9.64
C TYR A 17 2.27 15.82 9.26
N PHE A 18 2.74 15.11 8.22
CA PHE A 18 4.09 15.28 7.70
C PHE A 18 4.37 16.71 7.26
N ALA A 19 3.45 17.32 6.51
CA ALA A 19 3.58 18.70 6.04
C ALA A 19 3.68 19.71 7.20
N ASP A 20 2.83 19.54 8.21
CA ASP A 20 2.81 20.40 9.39
C ASP A 20 4.13 20.28 10.18
N ARG A 21 4.62 19.04 10.38
CA ARG A 21 5.90 18.80 11.06
C ARG A 21 7.09 19.38 10.31
N VAL A 22 7.11 19.26 8.97
CA VAL A 22 8.17 19.89 8.14
C VAL A 22 8.14 21.41 8.31
N SER A 23 6.95 22.03 8.26
CA SER A 23 6.80 23.47 8.45
C SER A 23 7.31 23.91 9.84
N GLU A 24 6.91 23.21 10.90
CA GLU A 24 7.35 23.51 12.28
C GLU A 24 8.87 23.37 12.44
N LEU A 25 9.46 22.25 12.00
CA LEU A 25 10.90 21.98 12.11
C LEU A 25 11.77 22.95 11.31
N THR A 26 11.21 23.53 10.24
CA THR A 26 11.91 24.52 9.39
C THR A 26 11.58 25.96 9.73
N GLY A 27 10.73 26.21 10.73
CA GLY A 27 10.23 27.54 11.07
C GLY A 27 9.47 28.20 9.91
N GLY A 28 8.69 27.42 9.18
CA GLY A 28 7.88 27.87 8.05
C GLY A 28 8.66 28.11 6.74
N LYS A 29 9.95 27.77 6.68
CA LYS A 29 10.78 27.98 5.48
C LYS A 29 10.57 26.91 4.42
N VAL A 30 10.10 25.72 4.79
CA VAL A 30 9.66 24.68 3.89
C VAL A 30 8.18 24.40 4.20
N MET A 31 7.35 24.54 3.19
CA MET A 31 5.92 24.28 3.26
C MET A 31 5.56 23.29 2.17
N LEU A 32 4.76 22.30 2.51
CA LEU A 32 4.29 21.28 1.58
C LEU A 32 2.80 21.52 1.28
N GLU A 33 2.46 21.51 0.00
CA GLU A 33 1.08 21.49 -0.47
C GLU A 33 0.68 20.06 -0.78
N ILE A 34 -0.42 19.61 -0.20
CA ILE A 34 -0.94 18.24 -0.37
C ILE A 34 -1.96 18.22 -1.51
N TYR A 35 -1.78 17.30 -2.45
CA TYR A 35 -2.67 17.04 -3.57
C TYR A 35 -3.31 15.65 -3.40
N PRO A 36 -4.49 15.57 -2.75
CA PRO A 36 -5.18 14.30 -2.48
C PRO A 36 -5.93 13.78 -3.71
N SER A 37 -6.60 12.63 -3.56
CA SER A 37 -7.53 12.05 -4.55
C SER A 37 -6.91 11.75 -5.92
N GLY A 38 -5.61 11.46 -5.97
CA GLY A 38 -4.93 11.13 -7.22
C GLY A 38 -4.86 12.28 -8.24
N GLN A 39 -4.97 13.54 -7.80
CA GLN A 39 -4.96 14.72 -8.68
C GLN A 39 -3.71 14.81 -9.55
N LEU A 40 -2.58 14.25 -9.09
CA LEU A 40 -1.31 14.26 -9.82
C LEU A 40 -1.09 12.98 -10.64
N GLY A 41 -2.03 12.04 -10.60
CA GLY A 41 -2.00 10.76 -11.29
C GLY A 41 -1.85 9.57 -10.36
N ASP A 42 -1.64 8.40 -10.96
CA ASP A 42 -1.32 7.14 -10.29
C ASP A 42 0.16 7.04 -9.91
N ASP A 43 0.55 5.95 -9.24
CA ASP A 43 1.92 5.71 -8.80
C ASP A 43 2.94 5.85 -9.95
N ALA A 44 2.69 5.20 -11.09
CA ALA A 44 3.62 5.19 -12.22
C ALA A 44 3.88 6.62 -12.75
N ARG A 45 2.83 7.41 -12.89
CA ARG A 45 2.92 8.81 -13.33
C ARG A 45 3.62 9.68 -12.28
N CYS A 46 3.31 9.49 -11.01
CA CYS A 46 3.94 10.23 -9.92
C CYS A 46 5.44 9.90 -9.81
N TYR A 47 5.83 8.63 -9.91
CA TYR A 47 7.25 8.22 -9.89
C TYR A 47 8.01 8.85 -11.06
N GLN A 48 7.46 8.79 -12.28
CA GLN A 48 8.05 9.46 -13.43
C GLN A 48 8.19 10.98 -13.22
N SER A 49 7.19 11.63 -12.65
CA SER A 49 7.23 13.05 -12.33
C SER A 49 8.30 13.39 -11.29
N MET A 50 8.50 12.52 -10.30
CA MET A 50 9.56 12.67 -9.29
C MET A 50 10.96 12.49 -9.90
N GLU A 51 11.14 11.53 -10.79
CA GLU A 51 12.40 11.31 -11.51
C GLU A 51 12.80 12.51 -12.36
N MET A 52 11.82 13.19 -12.94
CA MET A 52 12.02 14.41 -13.72
C MET A 52 12.11 15.69 -12.85
N GLY A 53 11.87 15.61 -11.54
CA GLY A 53 11.84 16.74 -10.62
C GLY A 53 10.61 17.64 -10.77
N ALA A 54 9.54 17.15 -11.41
CA ALA A 54 8.27 17.86 -11.53
C ALA A 54 7.36 17.66 -10.32
N LEU A 55 7.62 16.64 -9.50
CA LEU A 55 6.96 16.37 -8.24
C LEU A 55 8.02 16.17 -7.16
N ASP A 56 7.90 16.89 -6.05
CA ASP A 56 8.89 16.86 -4.96
C ASP A 56 8.76 15.63 -4.05
N LEU A 57 7.52 15.33 -3.64
CA LEU A 57 7.20 14.31 -2.65
C LEU A 57 5.96 13.51 -3.06
N TYR A 58 5.94 12.26 -2.67
CA TYR A 58 4.81 11.37 -2.94
C TYR A 58 4.72 10.26 -1.88
N ARG A 59 3.51 9.82 -1.52
CA ARG A 59 3.33 8.56 -0.81
C ARG A 59 3.18 7.45 -1.84
N GLY A 60 4.27 6.74 -2.07
CA GLY A 60 4.30 5.63 -3.01
C GLY A 60 3.86 4.31 -2.39
N ASN A 61 3.17 3.48 -3.17
CA ASN A 61 2.88 2.11 -2.81
C ASN A 61 4.09 1.22 -3.13
N SER A 62 4.55 0.42 -2.16
CA SER A 62 5.76 -0.39 -2.33
C SER A 62 5.63 -1.48 -3.39
N MET A 63 4.42 -1.97 -3.67
CA MET A 63 4.20 -2.95 -4.75
C MET A 63 4.46 -2.31 -6.13
N SER A 64 4.03 -1.07 -6.34
CA SER A 64 4.30 -0.32 -7.56
C SER A 64 5.79 0.04 -7.71
N LEU A 65 6.53 0.17 -6.60
CA LEU A 65 7.98 0.39 -6.61
C LEU A 65 8.75 -0.80 -7.17
N VAL A 66 8.26 -2.04 -6.99
CA VAL A 66 8.88 -3.23 -7.59
C VAL A 66 8.98 -3.09 -9.10
N ASP A 67 7.86 -2.74 -9.76
CA ASP A 67 7.79 -2.58 -11.22
C ASP A 67 8.49 -1.29 -11.69
N SER A 68 8.69 -0.33 -10.80
CA SER A 68 9.39 0.93 -11.08
C SER A 68 10.90 0.87 -10.86
N GLY A 69 11.48 -0.33 -10.81
CA GLY A 69 12.91 -0.55 -10.79
C GLY A 69 13.52 -0.87 -9.43
N ASN A 70 12.72 -1.11 -8.38
CA ASN A 70 13.22 -1.59 -7.09
C ASN A 70 12.75 -3.02 -6.78
N PRO A 71 13.36 -4.07 -7.38
CA PRO A 71 12.93 -5.44 -7.16
C PRO A 71 13.15 -5.96 -5.73
N MET A 72 14.07 -5.38 -4.95
CA MET A 72 14.30 -5.74 -3.54
C MET A 72 13.04 -5.49 -2.69
N MET A 73 12.22 -4.50 -3.05
CA MET A 73 10.96 -4.21 -2.37
C MET A 73 9.99 -5.39 -2.44
N SER A 74 10.14 -6.33 -3.39
CA SER A 74 9.33 -7.56 -3.48
C SER A 74 9.32 -8.34 -2.16
N ALA A 75 10.43 -8.34 -1.42
CA ALA A 75 10.53 -9.03 -0.14
C ALA A 75 9.53 -8.55 0.93
N LEU A 76 9.04 -7.30 0.82
CA LEU A 76 8.04 -6.73 1.74
C LEU A 76 6.59 -6.84 1.24
N VAL A 77 6.37 -7.16 -0.03
CA VAL A 77 5.02 -7.14 -0.62
C VAL A 77 4.53 -8.50 -1.09
N LEU A 78 5.35 -9.55 -0.95
CA LEU A 78 4.92 -10.92 -1.22
C LEU A 78 3.71 -11.28 -0.35
N PRO A 79 2.68 -11.93 -0.92
CA PRO A 79 1.49 -12.32 -0.15
C PRO A 79 1.85 -13.18 1.04
N TYR A 80 1.25 -12.91 2.20
CA TYR A 80 1.45 -13.63 3.46
C TYR A 80 2.90 -13.65 3.98
N VAL A 81 3.75 -12.68 3.57
CA VAL A 81 5.12 -12.55 4.12
C VAL A 81 5.10 -12.07 5.57
N PHE A 82 4.16 -11.20 5.90
CA PHE A 82 3.93 -10.76 7.29
C PHE A 82 2.87 -11.62 7.97
N ARG A 83 3.12 -11.99 9.23
CA ARG A 83 2.17 -12.73 10.05
C ARG A 83 0.99 -11.88 10.50
N ASP A 84 1.30 -10.63 10.88
CA ASP A 84 0.38 -9.66 11.44
C ASP A 84 0.99 -8.25 11.37
N ARG A 85 0.25 -7.24 11.83
CA ARG A 85 0.69 -5.83 11.88
C ARG A 85 1.88 -5.62 12.80
N GLU A 86 1.97 -6.32 13.91
CA GLU A 86 3.11 -6.22 14.82
C GLU A 86 4.40 -6.68 14.13
N HIS A 87 4.34 -7.82 13.42
CA HIS A 87 5.46 -8.32 12.62
C HIS A 87 5.84 -7.33 11.50
N PHE A 88 4.86 -6.77 10.80
CA PHE A 88 5.09 -5.74 9.79
C PHE A 88 5.92 -4.59 10.37
N TRP A 89 5.51 -4.03 11.52
CA TRP A 89 6.22 -2.91 12.14
C TRP A 89 7.61 -3.30 12.67
N LYS A 90 7.77 -4.50 13.20
CA LYS A 90 9.09 -5.00 13.61
C LYS A 90 10.05 -5.09 12.43
N VAL A 91 9.58 -5.54 11.27
CA VAL A 91 10.39 -5.60 10.05
C VAL A 91 10.71 -4.21 9.53
N CYS A 92 9.71 -3.35 9.34
CA CYS A 92 9.90 -2.00 8.82
C CYS A 92 10.79 -1.13 9.70
N SER A 93 10.81 -1.38 11.02
CA SER A 93 11.64 -0.65 11.99
C SER A 93 13.01 -1.29 12.23
N SER A 94 13.32 -2.42 11.62
CA SER A 94 14.59 -3.13 11.75
C SER A 94 15.67 -2.56 10.80
N ASP A 95 16.94 -2.95 11.05
CA ASP A 95 18.04 -2.65 10.12
C ASP A 95 17.77 -3.20 8.73
N LEU A 96 17.09 -4.35 8.64
CA LEU A 96 16.69 -4.96 7.37
C LEU A 96 15.66 -4.11 6.62
N GLY A 97 14.65 -3.61 7.32
CA GLY A 97 13.69 -2.68 6.74
C GLY A 97 14.36 -1.38 6.28
N ARG A 98 15.35 -0.90 7.03
CA ARG A 98 16.15 0.26 6.65
C ARG A 98 16.98 0.00 5.38
N GLU A 99 17.62 -1.15 5.28
CA GLU A 99 18.38 -1.58 4.09
C GLU A 99 17.50 -1.57 2.83
N ILE A 100 16.28 -2.14 2.92
CA ILE A 100 15.32 -2.16 1.80
C ILE A 100 14.86 -0.74 1.45
N LEU A 101 14.62 0.11 2.44
CA LEU A 101 14.21 1.50 2.22
C LEU A 101 15.32 2.31 1.54
N ASP A 102 16.56 2.15 2.00
CA ASP A 102 17.73 2.83 1.45
C ASP A 102 18.04 2.37 0.01
N ASN A 103 17.72 1.12 -0.34
CA ASN A 103 17.90 0.59 -1.70
C ASN A 103 17.06 1.34 -2.75
N ILE A 104 15.97 2.01 -2.36
CA ILE A 104 15.16 2.82 -3.30
C ILE A 104 16.05 3.85 -4.02
N GLN A 105 16.92 4.52 -3.29
CA GLN A 105 17.80 5.53 -3.88
C GLN A 105 18.84 4.95 -4.86
N ASP A 106 19.22 3.68 -4.73
CA ASP A 106 20.21 3.06 -5.60
C ASP A 106 19.61 2.64 -6.94
N CYS A 107 18.32 2.34 -6.96
CA CYS A 107 17.61 1.80 -8.10
C CYS A 107 16.73 2.81 -8.84
N THR A 108 16.32 3.91 -8.18
CA THR A 108 15.35 4.85 -8.73
C THR A 108 15.82 6.31 -8.65
N GLY A 109 15.05 7.23 -9.22
CA GLY A 109 15.23 8.68 -9.07
C GLY A 109 14.71 9.25 -7.73
N MET A 110 14.38 8.39 -6.75
CA MET A 110 13.72 8.76 -5.51
C MET A 110 14.55 8.32 -4.28
N ILE A 111 14.20 8.85 -3.12
CA ILE A 111 14.75 8.47 -1.81
C ILE A 111 13.57 8.14 -0.90
N GLY A 112 13.61 6.98 -0.24
CA GLY A 112 12.66 6.59 0.79
C GLY A 112 13.01 7.22 2.14
N LEU A 113 12.04 7.88 2.77
CA LEU A 113 12.26 8.54 4.07
C LEU A 113 11.72 7.70 5.24
N ALA A 114 10.54 7.12 5.10
CA ALA A 114 9.89 6.29 6.12
C ALA A 114 8.83 5.38 5.50
N TYR A 115 8.48 4.31 6.22
CA TYR A 115 7.35 3.45 5.90
C TYR A 115 6.07 3.97 6.55
N LEU A 116 4.94 3.73 5.87
CA LEU A 116 3.59 3.90 6.41
C LEU A 116 2.85 2.57 6.32
N ASP A 117 1.99 2.30 7.27
CA ASP A 117 1.04 1.18 7.22
C ASP A 117 -0.20 1.62 6.44
N GLU A 118 -0.50 0.94 5.36
CA GLU A 118 -1.71 1.16 4.55
C GLU A 118 -2.88 0.25 5.00
N GLY A 119 -2.64 -0.64 5.97
CA GLY A 119 -3.56 -1.66 6.42
C GLY A 119 -3.40 -3.00 5.70
N ALA A 120 -4.00 -4.05 6.27
CA ALA A 120 -4.05 -5.36 5.64
C ALA A 120 -5.04 -5.36 4.47
N ARG A 121 -4.59 -5.79 3.30
CA ARG A 121 -5.43 -5.88 2.10
C ARG A 121 -6.25 -7.16 2.11
N ASN A 122 -7.50 -7.03 1.71
CA ASN A 122 -8.50 -8.08 1.75
C ASN A 122 -9.36 -8.04 0.50
N PHE A 123 -9.79 -9.20 0.00
CA PHE A 123 -10.70 -9.25 -1.16
C PHE A 123 -12.12 -8.85 -0.79
N PHE A 124 -12.82 -8.26 -1.76
CA PHE A 124 -14.25 -7.99 -1.68
C PHE A 124 -14.91 -8.16 -3.05
N THR A 125 -16.18 -8.56 -3.04
CA THR A 125 -16.90 -8.96 -4.23
C THR A 125 -18.32 -8.37 -4.27
N ALA A 126 -18.86 -8.21 -5.49
CA ALA A 126 -20.17 -7.60 -5.72
C ALA A 126 -21.32 -8.59 -5.47
N ASP A 127 -21.35 -9.71 -6.19
CA ASP A 127 -22.54 -10.53 -6.33
C ASP A 127 -22.57 -11.78 -5.43
N ARG A 128 -21.43 -12.28 -4.99
CA ARG A 128 -21.34 -13.49 -4.18
C ARG A 128 -20.23 -13.45 -3.15
N PRO A 129 -20.44 -14.05 -1.97
CA PRO A 129 -19.40 -14.14 -0.97
C PRO A 129 -18.27 -15.07 -1.44
N VAL A 130 -17.04 -14.77 -1.01
CA VAL A 130 -15.85 -15.60 -1.18
C VAL A 130 -15.40 -16.04 0.21
N ARG A 131 -15.31 -17.35 0.47
CA ARG A 131 -14.81 -17.92 1.73
C ARG A 131 -13.74 -18.96 1.49
N ARG A 132 -13.79 -19.64 0.35
CA ARG A 132 -12.86 -20.70 -0.06
C ARG A 132 -12.09 -20.25 -1.28
N LEU A 133 -10.95 -20.87 -1.48
CA LEU A 133 -10.14 -20.63 -2.67
C LEU A 133 -10.92 -20.90 -3.97
N GLU A 134 -11.76 -21.95 -3.98
CA GLU A 134 -12.58 -22.32 -5.13
C GLU A 134 -13.60 -21.23 -5.51
N ASP A 135 -14.04 -20.43 -4.55
CA ASP A 135 -14.98 -19.33 -4.79
C ASP A 135 -14.38 -18.22 -5.64
N MET A 136 -13.04 -18.10 -5.68
CA MET A 136 -12.31 -17.15 -6.52
C MET A 136 -12.37 -17.50 -8.01
N LYS A 137 -12.60 -18.77 -8.33
CA LYS A 137 -12.54 -19.27 -9.71
C LYS A 137 -13.53 -18.54 -10.62
N GLY A 138 -12.96 -18.00 -11.70
CA GLY A 138 -13.70 -17.30 -12.75
C GLY A 138 -14.21 -15.92 -12.39
N LEU A 139 -13.85 -15.37 -11.22
CA LEU A 139 -14.09 -13.97 -10.88
C LEU A 139 -13.07 -13.08 -11.60
N LYS A 140 -13.56 -11.95 -12.09
CA LYS A 140 -12.73 -10.83 -12.56
C LYS A 140 -12.41 -9.91 -11.40
N ILE A 141 -11.20 -9.99 -10.93
CA ILE A 141 -10.74 -9.20 -9.78
C ILE A 141 -9.87 -8.05 -10.27
N ARG A 142 -10.30 -6.83 -9.96
CA ARG A 142 -9.46 -5.67 -10.21
C ARG A 142 -8.21 -5.73 -9.36
N VAL A 143 -7.09 -5.47 -9.99
CA VAL A 143 -5.81 -5.26 -9.32
C VAL A 143 -5.28 -3.87 -9.64
N GLN A 144 -4.41 -3.33 -8.76
CA GLN A 144 -3.61 -2.17 -9.13
C GLN A 144 -2.71 -2.52 -10.32
N VAL A 145 -2.23 -1.53 -11.04
CA VAL A 145 -1.32 -1.74 -12.18
C VAL A 145 0.06 -2.14 -11.62
N ALA A 146 0.15 -3.39 -11.16
CA ALA A 146 1.36 -3.99 -10.61
C ALA A 146 1.37 -5.49 -10.93
N SER A 147 2.48 -5.96 -11.48
CA SER A 147 2.61 -7.33 -12.02
C SER A 147 2.41 -8.40 -10.95
N MET A 148 2.95 -8.21 -9.75
CA MET A 148 2.85 -9.18 -8.65
C MET A 148 1.40 -9.40 -8.20
N MET A 149 0.58 -8.34 -8.13
CA MET A 149 -0.81 -8.50 -7.72
C MET A 149 -1.64 -9.22 -8.79
N GLY A 150 -1.33 -9.01 -10.06
CA GLY A 150 -1.91 -9.79 -11.15
C GLY A 150 -1.64 -11.29 -10.97
N ASP A 151 -0.37 -11.66 -10.83
CA ASP A 151 0.02 -13.06 -10.60
C ASP A 151 -0.57 -13.65 -9.29
N THR A 152 -0.73 -12.83 -8.25
CA THR A 152 -1.37 -13.23 -7.00
C THR A 152 -2.82 -13.64 -7.22
N VAL A 153 -3.59 -12.82 -7.92
CA VAL A 153 -5.01 -13.09 -8.24
C VAL A 153 -5.13 -14.33 -9.14
N GLU A 154 -4.25 -14.46 -10.14
CA GLU A 154 -4.24 -15.63 -11.02
C GLU A 154 -3.87 -16.93 -10.29
N ALA A 155 -2.94 -16.86 -9.34
CA ALA A 155 -2.58 -18.00 -8.49
C ALA A 155 -3.74 -18.46 -7.59
N LEU A 156 -4.66 -17.56 -7.24
CA LEU A 156 -5.91 -17.87 -6.54
C LEU A 156 -7.02 -18.40 -7.46
N GLY A 157 -6.78 -18.49 -8.78
CA GLY A 157 -7.72 -19.01 -9.78
C GLY A 157 -8.73 -18.00 -10.33
N ALA A 158 -8.56 -16.72 -10.04
CA ALA A 158 -9.34 -15.62 -10.60
C ALA A 158 -8.65 -14.99 -11.82
N GLU A 159 -9.37 -14.16 -12.56
CA GLU A 159 -8.86 -13.34 -13.66
C GLU A 159 -8.44 -11.96 -13.11
N ALA A 160 -7.18 -11.58 -13.27
CA ALA A 160 -6.69 -10.28 -12.86
C ALA A 160 -7.00 -9.21 -13.91
N VAL A 161 -7.63 -8.12 -13.51
CA VAL A 161 -7.98 -6.99 -14.38
C VAL A 161 -7.30 -5.72 -13.87
N PRO A 162 -6.18 -5.28 -14.47
CA PRO A 162 -5.50 -4.07 -14.05
C PRO A 162 -6.31 -2.82 -14.45
N ILE A 163 -6.75 -2.06 -13.45
CA ILE A 163 -7.52 -0.82 -13.61
C ILE A 163 -6.99 0.23 -12.65
N ALA A 164 -6.88 1.48 -13.10
CA ALA A 164 -6.47 2.61 -12.26
C ALA A 164 -7.40 2.79 -11.04
N TYR A 165 -6.84 3.22 -9.90
CA TYR A 165 -7.60 3.31 -8.65
C TYR A 165 -8.83 4.20 -8.74
N ALA A 166 -8.72 5.34 -9.43
CA ALA A 166 -9.83 6.27 -9.63
C ALA A 166 -11.02 5.68 -10.41
N GLU A 167 -10.81 4.61 -11.19
CA GLU A 167 -11.84 3.97 -12.01
C GLU A 167 -12.50 2.78 -11.31
N LEU A 168 -11.98 2.35 -10.14
CA LEU A 168 -12.39 1.12 -9.46
C LEU A 168 -13.89 1.12 -9.11
N TYR A 169 -14.42 2.20 -8.54
CA TYR A 169 -15.84 2.27 -8.17
C TYR A 169 -16.76 2.06 -9.39
N THR A 170 -16.47 2.77 -10.48
CA THR A 170 -17.25 2.69 -11.71
C THR A 170 -17.16 1.30 -12.36
N ALA A 171 -15.99 0.66 -12.31
CA ALA A 171 -15.79 -0.68 -12.83
C ALA A 171 -16.60 -1.75 -12.06
N LEU A 172 -16.69 -1.62 -10.72
CA LEU A 172 -17.57 -2.44 -9.88
C LEU A 172 -19.04 -2.17 -10.16
N GLU A 173 -19.45 -0.89 -10.18
CA GLU A 173 -20.84 -0.48 -10.41
C GLU A 173 -21.38 -0.93 -11.76
N SER A 174 -20.54 -0.91 -12.79
CA SER A 174 -20.92 -1.36 -14.15
C SER A 174 -20.87 -2.89 -14.34
N GLY A 175 -20.36 -3.65 -13.36
CA GLY A 175 -20.14 -5.09 -13.49
C GLY A 175 -19.02 -5.46 -14.49
N THR A 176 -18.12 -4.53 -14.80
CA THR A 176 -16.93 -4.81 -15.62
C THR A 176 -15.99 -5.78 -14.89
N ILE A 177 -15.97 -5.71 -13.57
CA ILE A 177 -15.26 -6.60 -12.65
C ILE A 177 -16.21 -7.11 -11.57
N ASP A 178 -15.89 -8.28 -11.01
CA ASP A 178 -16.70 -8.94 -9.97
C ASP A 178 -16.25 -8.56 -8.57
N GLY A 179 -15.04 -8.04 -8.44
CA GLY A 179 -14.46 -7.68 -7.14
C GLY A 179 -13.11 -6.98 -7.25
N ALA A 180 -12.55 -6.69 -6.09
CA ALA A 180 -11.23 -6.09 -5.95
C ALA A 180 -10.65 -6.42 -4.57
N GLU A 181 -9.55 -5.79 -4.22
CA GLU A 181 -8.90 -5.94 -2.91
C GLU A 181 -8.43 -4.59 -2.38
N ASN A 182 -8.60 -4.35 -1.08
CA ASN A 182 -8.14 -3.15 -0.39
C ASN A 182 -8.19 -3.34 1.14
N PRO A 183 -7.46 -2.50 1.90
CA PRO A 183 -7.65 -2.40 3.34
C PRO A 183 -9.06 -1.88 3.72
N PRO A 184 -9.54 -2.18 4.93
CA PRO A 184 -10.90 -1.81 5.36
C PRO A 184 -11.14 -0.31 5.34
N VAL A 185 -10.15 0.50 5.70
CA VAL A 185 -10.25 1.97 5.65
C VAL A 185 -10.49 2.45 4.23
N SER A 186 -9.67 1.99 3.27
CA SER A 186 -9.81 2.38 1.86
C SER A 186 -11.14 1.89 1.26
N TYR A 187 -11.55 0.67 1.59
CA TYR A 187 -12.83 0.10 1.16
C TYR A 187 -14.02 0.94 1.67
N TYR A 188 -13.95 1.40 2.93
CA TYR A 188 -14.99 2.24 3.53
C TYR A 188 -15.00 3.66 2.95
N TYR A 189 -13.87 4.38 2.99
CA TYR A 189 -13.81 5.78 2.56
C TYR A 189 -14.12 5.99 1.07
N ASN A 190 -13.73 5.05 0.22
CA ASN A 190 -14.07 5.08 -1.21
C ASN A 190 -15.46 4.49 -1.51
N LYS A 191 -16.21 4.07 -0.48
CA LYS A 191 -17.59 3.56 -0.57
C LYS A 191 -17.74 2.32 -1.45
N PHE A 192 -16.68 1.53 -1.62
CA PHE A 192 -16.73 0.32 -2.44
C PHE A 192 -17.77 -0.68 -1.93
N TYR A 193 -18.06 -0.67 -0.63
CA TYR A 193 -19.09 -1.50 0.01
C TYR A 193 -20.51 -1.30 -0.57
N LYS A 194 -20.78 -0.16 -1.20
CA LYS A 194 -22.08 0.11 -1.81
C LYS A 194 -22.32 -0.70 -3.08
N VAL A 195 -21.25 -1.10 -3.76
CA VAL A 195 -21.28 -1.82 -5.03
C VAL A 195 -20.65 -3.21 -4.93
N ALA A 196 -20.00 -3.55 -3.83
CA ALA A 196 -19.37 -4.84 -3.58
C ALA A 196 -19.43 -5.16 -2.08
N PRO A 197 -20.59 -5.68 -1.55
CA PRO A 197 -20.88 -5.75 -0.12
C PRO A 197 -20.31 -6.97 0.60
N TYR A 198 -19.61 -7.87 -0.09
CA TYR A 198 -19.00 -9.06 0.52
C TYR A 198 -17.51 -8.84 0.71
N TYR A 199 -17.03 -8.83 1.95
CA TYR A 199 -15.65 -8.57 2.33
C TYR A 199 -15.06 -9.77 3.07
N VAL A 200 -13.99 -10.39 2.55
CA VAL A 200 -13.32 -11.52 3.21
C VAL A 200 -12.00 -11.07 3.81
N LYS A 201 -11.80 -11.32 5.10
CA LYS A 201 -10.59 -10.95 5.87
C LYS A 201 -9.46 -11.95 5.65
N ASP A 202 -9.02 -12.09 4.42
CA ASP A 202 -7.93 -13.00 4.06
C ASP A 202 -6.54 -12.44 4.35
N ARG A 203 -6.42 -11.11 4.49
CA ARG A 203 -5.18 -10.40 4.87
C ARG A 203 -3.98 -10.85 4.04
N HIS A 204 -4.19 -10.98 2.72
CA HIS A 204 -3.16 -11.54 1.82
C HIS A 204 -1.88 -10.71 1.79
N THR A 205 -1.92 -9.40 2.05
CA THR A 205 -0.71 -8.59 2.17
C THR A 205 -0.89 -7.38 3.07
N TYR A 206 0.18 -7.00 3.75
CA TYR A 206 0.40 -5.67 4.32
C TYR A 206 1.36 -4.96 3.37
N THR A 207 0.84 -4.11 2.51
CA THR A 207 1.68 -3.37 1.55
C THR A 207 2.18 -2.09 2.21
N PRO A 208 3.49 -1.94 2.46
CA PRO A 208 3.99 -0.69 3.00
C PRO A 208 3.76 0.47 2.04
N GLY A 209 3.25 1.58 2.54
CA GLY A 209 3.43 2.87 1.90
C GLY A 209 4.82 3.41 2.20
N VAL A 210 5.35 4.26 1.34
CA VAL A 210 6.65 4.88 1.52
C VAL A 210 6.55 6.38 1.29
N ILE A 211 7.02 7.19 2.24
CA ILE A 211 7.23 8.63 2.00
C ILE A 211 8.47 8.77 1.13
N LEU A 212 8.27 9.21 -0.10
CA LEU A 212 9.29 9.38 -1.12
C LEU A 212 9.60 10.86 -1.34
N VAL A 213 10.88 11.17 -1.58
CA VAL A 213 11.32 12.48 -2.05
C VAL A 213 12.12 12.33 -3.35
N SER A 214 11.90 13.23 -4.32
CA SER A 214 12.68 13.29 -5.55
C SER A 214 14.17 13.54 -5.24
N LYS A 215 15.06 12.78 -5.88
CA LYS A 215 16.52 13.04 -5.78
C LYS A 215 16.91 14.43 -6.26
N ILE A 216 16.19 14.98 -7.24
CA ILE A 216 16.44 16.34 -7.75
C ILE A 216 16.10 17.35 -6.67
N THR A 217 14.93 17.25 -6.05
CA THR A 217 14.52 18.08 -4.93
C THR A 217 15.48 17.95 -3.76
N TRP A 218 15.81 16.70 -3.38
CA TRP A 218 16.73 16.42 -2.28
C TRP A 218 18.08 17.11 -2.43
N LYS A 219 18.70 17.04 -3.62
CA LYS A 219 19.99 17.70 -3.89
C LYS A 219 19.95 19.22 -3.79
N ASN A 220 18.79 19.81 -4.04
CA ASN A 220 18.59 21.25 -3.97
C ASN A 220 18.27 21.76 -2.56
N LEU A 221 17.92 20.87 -1.64
CA LEU A 221 17.63 21.23 -0.26
C LEU A 221 18.93 21.39 0.53
N LYS A 222 18.97 22.40 1.40
CA LYS A 222 20.03 22.54 2.38
C LYS A 222 19.97 21.36 3.38
N LYS A 223 21.12 21.00 3.94
CA LYS A 223 21.22 19.89 4.90
C LYS A 223 20.25 20.03 6.06
N GLU A 224 20.05 21.23 6.61
CA GLU A 224 19.10 21.50 7.69
C GLU A 224 17.65 21.11 7.33
N TYR A 225 17.25 21.29 6.06
CA TYR A 225 15.91 20.94 5.58
C TYR A 225 15.79 19.45 5.25
N GLN A 226 16.87 18.83 4.75
CA GLN A 226 16.92 17.37 4.60
C GLN A 226 16.75 16.68 5.95
N ASP A 227 17.45 17.16 7.00
CA ASP A 227 17.34 16.62 8.36
C ASP A 227 15.92 16.81 8.93
N ALA A 228 15.29 17.96 8.65
CA ALA A 228 13.90 18.21 9.04
C ALA A 228 12.93 17.27 8.36
N LEU A 229 13.09 16.97 7.04
CA LEU A 229 12.26 16.00 6.34
C LEU A 229 12.42 14.58 6.91
N VAL A 230 13.66 14.15 7.20
CA VAL A 230 13.91 12.84 7.80
C VAL A 230 13.27 12.74 9.18
N GLN A 231 13.39 13.78 10.00
CA GLN A 231 12.79 13.81 11.34
C GLN A 231 11.26 13.79 11.24
N ALA A 232 10.66 14.63 10.40
CA ALA A 232 9.22 14.67 10.19
C ALA A 232 8.70 13.32 9.67
N ALA A 233 9.42 12.65 8.76
CA ALA A 233 9.01 11.33 8.24
C ALA A 233 8.98 10.26 9.33
N LYS A 234 9.98 10.24 10.24
CA LYS A 234 9.98 9.33 11.40
C LYS A 234 8.80 9.58 12.33
N GLU A 235 8.52 10.84 12.63
CA GLU A 235 7.38 11.21 13.49
C GLU A 235 6.06 10.87 12.81
N THR A 236 5.96 11.03 11.49
CA THR A 236 4.78 10.63 10.72
C THR A 236 4.58 9.12 10.71
N GLN A 237 5.65 8.34 10.63
CA GLN A 237 5.57 6.87 10.75
C GLN A 237 4.94 6.45 12.08
N GLU A 238 5.37 7.04 13.20
CA GLU A 238 4.81 6.74 14.53
C GLU A 238 3.35 7.23 14.67
N TYR A 239 3.05 8.40 14.12
CA TYR A 239 1.66 8.89 14.04
C TYR A 239 0.77 7.92 13.25
N ASN A 240 1.19 7.54 12.04
CA ASN A 240 0.45 6.64 11.17
C ASN A 240 0.23 5.27 11.83
N ARG A 241 1.23 4.73 12.52
CA ARG A 241 1.14 3.44 13.22
C ARG A 241 -0.05 3.37 14.17
N THR A 242 -0.29 4.43 14.93
CA THR A 242 -1.43 4.50 15.85
C THR A 242 -2.72 4.82 15.10
N ALA A 243 -2.66 5.79 14.19
CA ALA A 243 -3.83 6.29 13.48
C ALA A 243 -4.48 5.23 12.58
N ILE A 244 -3.68 4.39 11.91
CA ILE A 244 -4.22 3.35 11.02
C ILE A 244 -4.95 2.24 11.80
N GLU A 245 -4.45 1.85 12.96
CA GLU A 245 -5.09 0.82 13.79
C GLU A 245 -6.47 1.28 14.27
N GLU A 246 -6.56 2.52 14.74
CA GLU A 246 -7.84 3.14 15.11
C GLU A 246 -8.78 3.31 13.92
N ALA A 247 -8.24 3.69 12.75
CA ALA A 247 -9.02 3.87 11.54
C ALA A 247 -9.58 2.55 11.01
N ASP A 248 -8.80 1.46 11.04
CA ASP A 248 -9.25 0.12 10.66
C ASP A 248 -10.39 -0.35 11.56
N GLN A 249 -10.26 -0.17 12.88
CA GLN A 249 -11.31 -0.52 13.84
C GLN A 249 -12.61 0.25 13.56
N LYS A 250 -12.51 1.56 13.38
CA LYS A 250 -13.67 2.42 13.06
C LYS A 250 -14.30 2.05 11.71
N ALA A 251 -13.47 1.69 10.72
CA ALA A 251 -13.96 1.26 9.42
C ALA A 251 -14.75 -0.04 9.51
N TYR A 252 -14.27 -1.06 10.24
CA TYR A 252 -15.01 -2.30 10.45
C TYR A 252 -16.35 -2.05 11.15
N GLU A 253 -16.38 -1.27 12.22
CA GLU A 253 -17.61 -0.92 12.93
C GLU A 253 -18.63 -0.18 12.02
N ALA A 254 -18.13 0.69 11.15
CA ALA A 254 -18.96 1.41 10.19
C ALA A 254 -19.49 0.49 9.09
N LEU A 255 -18.66 -0.40 8.56
CA LEU A 255 -19.04 -1.38 7.54
C LEU A 255 -20.11 -2.36 8.05
N GLU A 256 -20.02 -2.80 9.31
CA GLU A 256 -21.04 -3.63 9.94
C GLU A 256 -22.40 -2.89 10.04
N LYS A 257 -22.37 -1.61 10.40
CA LYS A 257 -23.60 -0.74 10.45
C LYS A 257 -24.20 -0.52 9.06
N GLU A 258 -23.38 -0.48 8.02
CA GLU A 258 -23.83 -0.36 6.63
C GLU A 258 -24.33 -1.70 6.05
N GLY A 259 -24.28 -2.79 6.82
CA GLY A 259 -24.78 -4.10 6.42
C GLY A 259 -23.84 -4.90 5.53
N VAL A 260 -22.57 -4.58 5.52
CA VAL A 260 -21.54 -5.34 4.80
C VAL A 260 -21.40 -6.74 5.39
N THR A 261 -21.38 -7.75 4.55
CA THR A 261 -21.12 -9.12 4.96
C THR A 261 -19.62 -9.35 5.09
N ILE A 262 -19.12 -9.30 6.32
CA ILE A 262 -17.70 -9.51 6.64
C ILE A 262 -17.47 -10.99 6.97
N LEU A 263 -16.52 -11.63 6.27
CA LEU A 263 -16.25 -13.06 6.32
C LEU A 263 -14.79 -13.33 6.69
N GLU A 264 -14.53 -14.48 7.30
CA GLU A 264 -13.17 -15.03 7.43
C GLU A 264 -13.02 -16.18 6.39
N PRO A 265 -11.82 -16.39 5.84
CA PRO A 265 -11.57 -17.52 4.94
C PRO A 265 -11.72 -18.86 5.72
N GLU A 266 -12.32 -19.88 5.08
CA GLU A 266 -12.53 -21.19 5.72
C GLU A 266 -11.22 -21.98 5.88
N ASP A 267 -10.29 -21.83 4.96
CA ASP A 267 -8.96 -22.46 4.99
C ASP A 267 -7.87 -21.45 4.62
N PRO A 268 -7.41 -20.62 5.58
CA PRO A 268 -6.35 -19.63 5.32
C PRO A 268 -5.03 -20.25 4.82
N GLN A 269 -4.78 -21.51 5.15
CA GLN A 269 -3.57 -22.22 4.73
C GLN A 269 -3.60 -22.51 3.22
N ALA A 270 -4.75 -22.87 2.67
CA ALA A 270 -4.90 -23.10 1.23
C ALA A 270 -4.58 -21.83 0.42
N TRP A 271 -5.01 -20.66 0.91
CA TRP A 271 -4.72 -19.39 0.28
C TRP A 271 -3.22 -19.07 0.25
N SER A 272 -2.55 -19.25 1.38
CA SER A 272 -1.10 -19.01 1.45
C SER A 272 -0.28 -20.02 0.63
N GLN A 273 -0.69 -21.29 0.57
CA GLN A 273 -0.05 -22.33 -0.25
C GLN A 273 -0.19 -22.05 -1.75
N ALA A 274 -1.31 -21.46 -2.18
CA ALA A 274 -1.54 -21.08 -3.57
C ALA A 274 -0.51 -20.03 -4.06
N MET A 275 0.17 -19.33 -3.16
CA MET A 275 1.16 -18.29 -3.50
C MET A 275 2.55 -18.84 -3.89
N GLU A 276 2.76 -20.15 -3.84
CA GLU A 276 4.07 -20.74 -4.18
C GLU A 276 4.62 -20.30 -5.55
N PRO A 277 3.81 -20.22 -6.64
CA PRO A 277 4.28 -19.69 -7.92
C PRO A 277 4.72 -18.23 -7.86
N VAL A 278 4.01 -17.40 -7.06
CA VAL A 278 4.35 -15.98 -6.87
C VAL A 278 5.68 -15.83 -6.14
N TYR A 279 5.88 -16.62 -5.06
CA TYR A 279 7.16 -16.67 -4.35
C TYR A 279 8.30 -17.11 -5.22
N ARG A 280 8.10 -18.11 -6.09
CA ARG A 280 9.11 -18.60 -7.03
C ARG A 280 9.49 -17.52 -8.05
N LYS A 281 8.52 -16.77 -8.55
CA LYS A 281 8.72 -15.72 -9.56
C LYS A 281 9.39 -14.48 -8.99
N TYR A 282 8.90 -13.96 -7.87
CA TYR A 282 9.32 -12.67 -7.32
C TYR A 282 10.27 -12.77 -6.12
N GLY A 283 10.31 -13.92 -5.45
CA GLY A 283 11.26 -14.17 -4.37
C GLY A 283 12.69 -14.34 -4.89
N GLY A 284 12.89 -15.06 -6.00
CA GLY A 284 14.12 -15.15 -6.77
C GLY A 284 15.41 -15.03 -5.95
N GLU A 285 16.18 -14.00 -6.25
CA GLU A 285 17.44 -13.65 -5.54
C GLU A 285 17.23 -13.13 -4.10
N TYR A 286 15.96 -12.80 -3.70
CA TYR A 286 15.63 -12.28 -2.38
C TYR A 286 15.12 -13.34 -1.40
N LEU A 287 15.23 -14.63 -1.71
CA LEU A 287 14.78 -15.72 -0.82
C LEU A 287 15.45 -15.64 0.57
N ASP A 288 16.75 -15.38 0.64
CA ASP A 288 17.44 -15.23 1.92
C ASP A 288 16.95 -14.01 2.72
N LEU A 289 16.59 -12.94 2.03
CA LEU A 289 16.02 -11.74 2.62
C LEU A 289 14.61 -12.03 3.18
N ILE A 290 13.78 -12.73 2.42
CA ILE A 290 12.43 -13.16 2.82
C ILE A 290 12.50 -14.07 4.06
N GLU A 291 13.45 -15.01 4.09
CA GLU A 291 13.70 -15.87 5.24
C GLU A 291 14.07 -15.07 6.50
N LYS A 292 14.95 -14.08 6.37
CA LYS A 292 15.31 -13.15 7.47
C LYS A 292 14.09 -12.37 7.95
N ILE A 293 13.27 -11.85 7.03
CA ILE A 293 12.01 -11.16 7.37
C ILE A 293 11.12 -12.06 8.23
N ARG A 294 10.88 -13.29 7.80
CA ARG A 294 10.05 -14.27 8.53
C ARG A 294 10.56 -14.64 9.92
N GLN A 295 11.88 -14.55 10.14
CA GLN A 295 12.52 -14.86 11.42
C GLN A 295 12.47 -13.72 12.44
N ILE A 296 12.18 -12.50 12.04
CA ILE A 296 11.98 -11.36 12.95
C ILE A 296 10.80 -11.67 13.87
N ARG A 297 11.00 -11.60 15.20
CA ARG A 297 10.03 -11.97 16.24
C ARG A 297 9.43 -10.75 16.93
#